data_1956774cd169d2bea53c0c94780f32d1
#
_entry.id   1956774cd169d2bea53c0c94780f32d1
#
_cell.length_a   1.000
_cell.length_b   1.000
_cell.length_c   1.000
_cell.angle_alpha   90.00
_cell.angle_beta   90.00
_cell.angle_gamma   90.00
#
_symmetry.space_group_name_H-M   'P 1'
#
loop_
_entity.id
_entity.type
_entity.pdbx_description
1 polymer ?
#
loop_
_entity_poly.entity_id
_entity_poly.type
_entity_poly.pdbx_seq_one_letter_code
_entity_poly.pdbx_strand_id
1 'polypeptide(L)'
;MINIFYFSTFKDFLIQDELKKNIKDAGFEFPSDVQRQCLPHSLSGSDVLCQGKAGMGKTAIFIFTIINRILKKEIKGEISCLVLCHTRELAYQISKEFARFSKDLDIKTCLLIGGDNEKNQIQELKNKPVVIIGTPGRILSLTKKKHLNLDNIQVFVIDECDKMLNALGKFIFFYFVILLKNRYASRCPENFQENSL
;
A
#
# COMPACT_ATOMS: atom_id res chain seq x y z
N MET A 1 9.48 23.58 -4.89
CA MET A 1 8.02 23.50 -5.17
C MET A 1 7.82 22.77 -6.47
N ILE A 2 7.22 21.56 -6.45
CA ILE A 2 6.87 20.84 -7.67
C ILE A 2 5.69 21.60 -8.29
N ASN A 3 5.82 22.03 -9.53
CA ASN A 3 4.79 22.81 -10.20
C ASN A 3 3.64 21.90 -10.63
N ILE A 4 2.56 21.85 -9.86
CA ILE A 4 1.41 20.95 -9.97
C ILE A 4 0.65 21.10 -11.31
N PHE A 5 0.85 22.20 -12.01
CA PHE A 5 0.17 22.49 -13.29
C PHE A 5 0.67 21.65 -14.49
N TYR A 6 1.80 20.93 -14.38
CA TYR A 6 2.37 20.17 -15.49
C TYR A 6 1.82 18.74 -15.67
N PHE A 7 1.06 18.21 -14.70
CA PHE A 7 0.54 16.85 -14.79
C PHE A 7 -0.88 16.82 -15.34
N SER A 8 -1.01 16.95 -16.65
CA SER A 8 -2.31 16.95 -17.34
C SER A 8 -2.85 15.54 -17.51
N THR A 9 -1.98 14.57 -17.75
CA THR A 9 -2.31 13.17 -18.01
C THR A 9 -1.46 12.24 -17.17
N PHE A 10 -1.83 10.96 -17.09
CA PHE A 10 -1.00 9.94 -16.41
C PHE A 10 0.34 9.68 -17.13
N LYS A 11 0.51 10.11 -18.37
CA LYS A 11 1.77 10.02 -19.11
C LYS A 11 2.85 10.92 -18.54
N ASP A 12 2.46 12.01 -17.92
CA ASP A 12 3.39 13.02 -17.39
C ASP A 12 4.07 12.58 -16.08
N PHE A 13 3.56 11.51 -15.46
CA PHE A 13 4.15 10.95 -14.24
C PHE A 13 5.26 9.95 -14.55
N LEU A 14 6.21 9.82 -13.60
CA LEU A 14 7.30 8.84 -13.65
C LEU A 14 6.78 7.43 -13.27
N ILE A 15 5.84 6.94 -14.05
CA ILE A 15 5.22 5.61 -13.92
C ILE A 15 5.80 4.69 -15.00
N GLN A 16 6.02 3.41 -14.68
CA GLN A 16 6.46 2.40 -15.63
C GLN A 16 5.41 2.19 -16.73
N ASP A 17 5.85 1.92 -17.95
CA ASP A 17 4.98 1.92 -19.14
C ASP A 17 3.92 0.80 -19.09
N GLU A 18 4.25 -0.34 -18.49
CA GLU A 18 3.31 -1.43 -18.26
C GLU A 18 2.14 -0.99 -17.38
N LEU A 19 2.41 -0.23 -16.32
CA LEU A 19 1.38 0.32 -15.45
C LEU A 19 0.60 1.43 -16.15
N LYS A 20 1.24 2.30 -16.94
CA LYS A 20 0.53 3.32 -17.75
C LYS A 20 -0.47 2.68 -18.69
N LYS A 21 -0.10 1.56 -19.33
CA LYS A 21 -1.00 0.79 -20.17
C LYS A 21 -2.23 0.33 -19.37
N ASN A 22 -2.04 -0.28 -18.23
CA ASN A 22 -3.15 -0.78 -17.40
C ASN A 22 -4.05 0.35 -16.88
N ILE A 23 -3.48 1.51 -16.52
CA ILE A 23 -4.22 2.72 -16.12
C ILE A 23 -5.12 3.17 -17.25
N LYS A 24 -4.59 3.26 -18.49
CA LYS A 24 -5.34 3.63 -19.68
C LYS A 24 -6.44 2.60 -20.01
N ASP A 25 -6.10 1.31 -19.98
CA ASP A 25 -7.04 0.22 -20.28
C ASP A 25 -8.18 0.14 -19.25
N ALA A 26 -7.92 0.61 -18.03
CA ALA A 26 -8.92 0.78 -16.98
C ALA A 26 -9.79 2.04 -17.16
N GLY A 27 -9.59 2.85 -18.22
CA GLY A 27 -10.37 4.05 -18.52
C GLY A 27 -9.94 5.30 -17.73
N PHE A 28 -8.75 5.31 -17.16
CA PHE A 28 -8.21 6.48 -16.48
C PHE A 28 -7.37 7.31 -17.46
N GLU A 29 -7.92 8.42 -17.93
CA GLU A 29 -7.24 9.32 -18.86
C GLU A 29 -6.57 10.50 -18.14
N PHE A 30 -7.29 11.11 -17.21
CA PHE A 30 -6.85 12.30 -16.49
C PHE A 30 -6.79 12.03 -14.98
N PRO A 31 -5.71 12.46 -14.31
CA PRO A 31 -5.63 12.35 -12.85
C PRO A 31 -6.57 13.34 -12.18
N SER A 32 -7.17 12.93 -11.07
CA SER A 32 -7.91 13.84 -10.18
C SER A 32 -6.96 14.85 -9.51
N ASP A 33 -7.50 15.91 -8.91
CA ASP A 33 -6.68 16.92 -8.22
C ASP A 33 -5.85 16.32 -7.08
N VAL A 34 -6.43 15.37 -6.32
CA VAL A 34 -5.73 14.67 -5.25
C VAL A 34 -4.61 13.80 -5.84
N GLN A 35 -4.84 13.12 -6.95
CA GLN A 35 -3.83 12.33 -7.63
C GLN A 35 -2.69 13.20 -8.17
N ARG A 36 -3.01 14.35 -8.78
CA ARG A 36 -1.99 15.32 -9.25
C ARG A 36 -1.07 15.79 -8.13
N GLN A 37 -1.63 16.04 -6.95
CA GLN A 37 -0.85 16.50 -5.80
C GLN A 37 -0.03 15.39 -5.14
N CYS A 38 -0.62 14.20 -4.96
CA CYS A 38 0.01 13.16 -4.15
C CYS A 38 0.94 12.23 -4.94
N LEU A 39 0.63 11.90 -6.21
CA LEU A 39 1.42 10.94 -6.99
C LEU A 39 2.89 11.33 -7.16
N PRO A 40 3.26 12.60 -7.47
CA PRO A 40 4.66 12.95 -7.61
C PRO A 40 5.49 12.65 -6.36
N HIS A 41 4.93 12.93 -5.19
CA HIS A 41 5.57 12.68 -3.89
C HIS A 41 5.68 11.19 -3.57
N SER A 42 4.59 10.44 -3.73
CA SER A 42 4.57 9.00 -3.44
C SER A 42 5.47 8.21 -4.40
N LEU A 43 5.49 8.57 -5.69
CA LEU A 43 6.35 7.94 -6.70
C LEU A 43 7.84 8.25 -6.49
N SER A 44 8.17 9.41 -5.90
CA SER A 44 9.55 9.74 -5.49
C SER A 44 10.02 8.97 -4.26
N GLY A 45 9.09 8.32 -3.53
CA GLY A 45 9.38 7.55 -2.32
C GLY A 45 9.21 8.34 -1.03
N SER A 46 8.65 9.54 -1.08
CA SER A 46 8.29 10.32 0.11
C SER A 46 7.09 9.73 0.83
N ASP A 47 7.04 9.89 2.14
CA ASP A 47 5.84 9.59 2.92
C ASP A 47 4.73 10.59 2.58
N VAL A 48 3.51 10.10 2.42
CA VAL A 48 2.36 10.91 2.01
C VAL A 48 1.18 10.69 2.95
N LEU A 49 0.69 11.77 3.52
CA LEU A 49 -0.61 11.81 4.19
C LEU A 49 -1.62 12.47 3.23
N CYS A 50 -2.56 11.67 2.75
CA CYS A 50 -3.56 12.12 1.79
C CYS A 50 -4.93 12.25 2.46
N GLN A 51 -5.44 13.47 2.58
CA GLN A 51 -6.79 13.74 3.06
C GLN A 51 -7.66 14.26 1.91
N GLY A 52 -8.86 13.74 1.78
CA GLY A 52 -9.81 14.16 0.75
C GLY A 52 -11.14 13.43 0.87
N LYS A 53 -12.17 13.97 0.23
CA LYS A 53 -13.51 13.38 0.21
C LYS A 53 -13.49 11.96 -0.38
N ALA A 54 -14.49 11.13 -0.03
CA ALA A 54 -14.68 9.83 -0.67
C ALA A 54 -14.87 10.01 -2.20
N GLY A 55 -14.43 9.03 -2.98
CA GLY A 55 -14.59 9.04 -4.43
C GLY A 55 -13.56 9.87 -5.23
N MET A 56 -12.62 10.55 -4.56
CA MET A 56 -11.57 11.35 -5.25
C MET A 56 -10.39 10.53 -5.79
N GLY A 57 -10.46 9.21 -5.77
CA GLY A 57 -9.42 8.33 -6.32
C GLY A 57 -8.18 8.16 -5.45
N LYS A 58 -8.29 8.34 -4.11
CA LYS A 58 -7.18 8.12 -3.17
C LYS A 58 -6.60 6.71 -3.23
N THR A 59 -7.46 5.70 -3.36
CA THR A 59 -7.05 4.29 -3.45
C THR A 59 -6.12 4.04 -4.64
N ALA A 60 -6.36 4.65 -5.78
CA ALA A 60 -5.50 4.53 -6.95
C ALA A 60 -4.09 5.09 -6.72
N ILE A 61 -3.92 6.12 -5.88
CA ILE A 61 -2.62 6.72 -5.57
C ILE A 61 -1.67 5.67 -4.99
N PHE A 62 -2.07 5.00 -3.92
CA PHE A 62 -1.18 4.01 -3.31
C PHE A 62 -1.06 2.73 -4.14
N ILE A 63 -2.10 2.31 -4.86
CA ILE A 63 -2.02 1.17 -5.77
C ILE A 63 -0.97 1.44 -6.86
N PHE A 64 -1.04 2.59 -7.53
CA PHE A 64 -0.07 2.96 -8.56
C PHE A 64 1.34 3.08 -7.98
N THR A 65 1.48 3.66 -6.80
CA THR A 65 2.78 3.77 -6.10
C THR A 65 3.39 2.40 -5.81
N ILE A 66 2.59 1.45 -5.28
CA ILE A 66 3.05 0.10 -4.96
C ILE A 66 3.47 -0.64 -6.23
N ILE A 67 2.59 -0.69 -7.24
CA ILE A 67 2.88 -1.38 -8.51
C ILE A 67 4.12 -0.79 -9.18
N ASN A 68 4.19 0.53 -9.28
CA ASN A 68 5.33 1.22 -9.88
C ASN A 68 6.65 0.91 -9.14
N ARG A 69 6.62 0.85 -7.80
CA ARG A 69 7.80 0.51 -7.01
C ARG A 69 8.25 -0.93 -7.20
N ILE A 70 7.29 -1.87 -7.28
CA ILE A 70 7.59 -3.28 -7.53
C ILE A 70 8.22 -3.46 -8.91
N LEU A 71 7.65 -2.85 -9.95
CA LEU A 71 8.19 -2.89 -11.31
C LEU A 71 9.58 -2.27 -11.39
N LYS A 72 9.75 -1.06 -10.84
CA LYS A 72 11.03 -0.34 -10.87
C LYS A 72 12.17 -1.06 -10.15
N LYS A 73 11.86 -1.82 -9.08
CA LYS A 73 12.86 -2.54 -8.27
C LYS A 73 12.91 -4.04 -8.57
N GLU A 74 12.08 -4.53 -9.49
CA GLU A 74 11.97 -5.96 -9.82
C GLU A 74 11.77 -6.85 -8.58
N ILE A 75 10.96 -6.38 -7.62
CA ILE A 75 10.73 -7.09 -6.36
C ILE A 75 9.93 -8.36 -6.61
N LYS A 76 10.48 -9.51 -6.27
CA LYS A 76 9.85 -10.82 -6.43
C LYS A 76 10.08 -11.71 -5.21
N GLY A 77 9.09 -12.52 -4.90
CA GLY A 77 9.24 -13.65 -3.98
C GLY A 77 9.31 -13.33 -2.49
N GLU A 78 9.20 -12.06 -2.10
CA GLU A 78 9.15 -11.64 -0.69
C GLU A 78 8.07 -10.57 -0.46
N ILE A 79 7.48 -10.58 0.73
CA ILE A 79 6.46 -9.61 1.12
C ILE A 79 7.14 -8.27 1.35
N SER A 80 6.89 -7.30 0.47
CA SER A 80 7.49 -5.97 0.52
C SER A 80 6.48 -4.85 0.74
N CYS A 81 5.19 -5.13 0.56
CA CYS A 81 4.13 -4.15 0.69
C CYS A 81 3.01 -4.67 1.59
N LEU A 82 2.53 -3.81 2.49
CA LEU A 82 1.42 -4.08 3.40
C LEU A 82 0.39 -2.96 3.31
N VAL A 83 -0.86 -3.32 2.99
CA VAL A 83 -2.02 -2.41 2.99
C VAL A 83 -2.98 -2.84 4.09
N LEU A 84 -3.22 -1.97 5.06
CA LEU A 84 -4.18 -2.18 6.14
C LEU A 84 -5.51 -1.48 5.85
N CYS A 85 -6.59 -2.23 6.01
CA CYS A 85 -7.97 -1.77 5.84
C CYS A 85 -8.76 -2.03 7.12
N HIS A 86 -9.62 -1.10 7.52
CA HIS A 86 -10.39 -1.23 8.76
C HIS A 86 -11.54 -2.24 8.65
N THR A 87 -12.06 -2.53 7.44
CA THR A 87 -13.09 -3.55 7.20
C THR A 87 -12.64 -4.60 6.19
N ARG A 88 -13.34 -5.75 6.20
CA ARG A 88 -13.14 -6.84 5.23
C ARG A 88 -13.58 -6.42 3.83
N GLU A 89 -14.71 -5.73 3.75
CA GLU A 89 -15.29 -5.23 2.50
C GLU A 89 -14.33 -4.30 1.79
N LEU A 90 -13.72 -3.36 2.53
CA LEU A 90 -12.74 -2.43 1.97
C LEU A 90 -11.48 -3.17 1.49
N ALA A 91 -10.99 -4.12 2.28
CA ALA A 91 -9.83 -4.94 1.89
C ALA A 91 -10.11 -5.72 0.60
N TYR A 92 -11.32 -6.27 0.47
CA TYR A 92 -11.74 -6.98 -0.74
C TYR A 92 -11.87 -6.04 -1.95
N GLN A 93 -12.42 -4.85 -1.76
CA GLN A 93 -12.51 -3.83 -2.82
C GLN A 93 -11.12 -3.41 -3.31
N ILE A 94 -10.20 -3.12 -2.38
CA ILE A 94 -8.83 -2.76 -2.70
C ILE A 94 -8.11 -3.90 -3.41
N SER A 95 -8.32 -5.15 -2.99
CA SER A 95 -7.73 -6.32 -3.66
C SER A 95 -8.20 -6.44 -5.11
N LYS A 96 -9.49 -6.20 -5.40
CA LYS A 96 -10.03 -6.16 -6.75
C LYS A 96 -9.43 -5.04 -7.60
N GLU A 97 -9.37 -3.83 -7.06
CA GLU A 97 -8.75 -2.71 -7.77
C GLU A 97 -7.27 -2.96 -8.01
N PHE A 98 -6.56 -3.54 -7.04
CA PHE A 98 -5.17 -3.90 -7.22
C PHE A 98 -5.00 -4.90 -8.36
N ALA A 99 -5.82 -5.97 -8.41
CA ALA A 99 -5.81 -6.96 -9.49
C ALA A 99 -6.11 -6.34 -10.86
N ARG A 100 -7.02 -5.35 -10.91
CA ARG A 100 -7.35 -4.60 -12.13
C ARG A 100 -6.13 -3.85 -12.69
N PHE A 101 -5.39 -3.14 -11.85
CA PHE A 101 -4.23 -2.35 -12.28
C PHE A 101 -2.95 -3.16 -12.42
N SER A 102 -2.85 -4.33 -11.79
CA SER A 102 -1.73 -5.26 -11.95
C SER A 102 -2.00 -6.36 -12.99
N LYS A 103 -3.02 -6.20 -13.82
CA LYS A 103 -3.34 -7.15 -14.89
C LYS A 103 -2.12 -7.39 -15.79
N ASP A 104 -1.86 -8.64 -16.11
CA ASP A 104 -0.72 -9.09 -16.95
C ASP A 104 0.67 -8.75 -16.39
N LEU A 105 0.75 -8.34 -15.11
CA LEU A 105 1.98 -8.13 -14.38
C LEU A 105 2.25 -9.33 -13.44
N ASP A 106 3.50 -9.74 -13.33
CA ASP A 106 3.89 -10.84 -12.40
C ASP A 106 3.94 -10.32 -10.94
N ILE A 107 2.81 -9.80 -10.44
CA ILE A 107 2.67 -9.27 -9.09
C ILE A 107 1.65 -10.12 -8.33
N LYS A 108 2.14 -10.93 -7.39
CA LYS A 108 1.31 -11.77 -6.55
C LYS A 108 0.83 -10.99 -5.32
N THR A 109 -0.48 -11.04 -5.08
CA THR A 109 -1.12 -10.45 -3.92
C THR A 109 -1.75 -11.53 -3.05
N CYS A 110 -1.89 -11.26 -1.74
CA CYS A 110 -2.64 -12.13 -0.83
C CYS A 110 -3.57 -11.29 0.03
N LEU A 111 -4.83 -11.72 0.13
CA LEU A 111 -5.86 -11.07 0.93
C LEU A 111 -5.98 -11.77 2.28
N LEU A 112 -5.71 -11.05 3.37
CA LEU A 112 -5.73 -11.57 4.73
C LEU A 112 -6.82 -10.88 5.57
N ILE A 113 -8.01 -11.50 5.65
CA ILE A 113 -9.17 -10.95 6.36
C ILE A 113 -9.70 -11.93 7.42
N GLY A 114 -10.24 -11.39 8.50
CA GLY A 114 -10.90 -12.21 9.52
C GLY A 114 -12.20 -12.82 9.00
N GLY A 115 -12.62 -13.94 9.56
CA GLY A 115 -13.84 -14.66 9.15
C GLY A 115 -13.62 -15.70 8.07
N ASP A 116 -12.62 -15.54 7.22
CA ASP A 116 -12.23 -16.53 6.23
C ASP A 116 -11.41 -17.66 6.84
N ASN A 117 -11.30 -18.77 6.13
CA ASN A 117 -10.55 -19.93 6.57
C ASN A 117 -9.04 -19.60 6.66
N GLU A 118 -8.50 -19.61 7.88
CA GLU A 118 -7.10 -19.28 8.15
C GLU A 118 -6.13 -20.23 7.43
N LYS A 119 -6.48 -21.52 7.33
CA LYS A 119 -5.60 -22.52 6.66
C LYS A 119 -5.43 -22.20 5.18
N ASN A 120 -6.49 -21.74 4.51
CA ASN A 120 -6.42 -21.35 3.11
C ASN A 120 -5.52 -20.13 2.92
N GLN A 121 -5.64 -19.13 3.79
CA GLN A 121 -4.80 -17.93 3.74
C GLN A 121 -3.31 -18.26 4.00
N ILE A 122 -3.03 -19.18 4.93
CA ILE A 122 -1.66 -19.68 5.15
C ILE A 122 -1.14 -20.41 3.89
N GLN A 123 -1.99 -21.17 3.21
CA GLN A 123 -1.60 -21.82 1.96
C GLN A 123 -1.31 -20.81 0.84
N GLU A 124 -2.11 -19.74 0.73
CA GLU A 124 -1.87 -18.66 -0.23
C GLU A 124 -0.55 -17.93 0.03
N LEU A 125 -0.15 -17.75 1.29
CA LEU A 125 1.14 -17.16 1.64
C LEU A 125 2.34 -17.96 1.11
N LYS A 126 2.21 -19.28 0.91
CA LYS A 126 3.26 -20.12 0.31
C LYS A 126 3.54 -19.78 -1.16
N ASN A 127 2.60 -19.11 -1.84
CA ASN A 127 2.79 -18.65 -3.21
C ASN A 127 3.73 -17.43 -3.31
N LYS A 128 4.34 -17.01 -2.18
CA LYS A 128 5.27 -15.91 -2.06
C LYS A 128 4.69 -14.60 -2.62
N PRO A 129 3.56 -14.09 -2.07
CA PRO A 129 3.02 -12.82 -2.48
C PRO A 129 3.98 -11.68 -2.14
N VAL A 130 3.97 -10.64 -2.97
CA VAL A 130 4.75 -9.42 -2.76
C VAL A 130 3.94 -8.38 -1.98
N VAL A 131 2.62 -8.41 -2.15
CA VAL A 131 1.69 -7.46 -1.54
C VAL A 131 0.70 -8.19 -0.64
N ILE A 132 0.59 -7.73 0.59
CA ILE A 132 -0.46 -8.16 1.53
C ILE A 132 -1.49 -7.04 1.65
N ILE A 133 -2.75 -7.39 1.48
CA ILE A 133 -3.90 -6.50 1.73
C ILE A 133 -4.75 -7.18 2.80
N GLY A 134 -5.13 -6.47 3.86
CA GLY A 134 -5.93 -7.13 4.85
C GLY A 134 -6.34 -6.32 6.06
N THR A 135 -7.02 -7.01 6.98
CA THR A 135 -7.48 -6.42 8.23
C THR A 135 -6.48 -6.66 9.36
N PRO A 136 -6.27 -5.67 10.24
CA PRO A 136 -5.22 -5.71 11.27
C PRO A 136 -5.28 -6.92 12.20
N GLY A 137 -6.48 -7.32 12.61
CA GLY A 137 -6.65 -8.47 13.53
C GLY A 137 -6.11 -9.78 12.93
N ARG A 138 -6.39 -10.05 11.64
CA ARG A 138 -5.90 -11.25 10.95
C ARG A 138 -4.39 -11.19 10.71
N ILE A 139 -3.90 -10.06 10.27
CA ILE A 139 -2.46 -9.85 10.04
C ILE A 139 -1.70 -10.03 11.35
N LEU A 140 -2.15 -9.43 12.44
CA LEU A 140 -1.55 -9.60 13.77
C LEU A 140 -1.57 -11.05 14.24
N SER A 141 -2.69 -11.77 14.05
CA SER A 141 -2.79 -13.20 14.41
C SER A 141 -1.76 -14.04 13.67
N LEU A 142 -1.66 -13.88 12.35
CA LEU A 142 -0.73 -14.65 11.52
C LEU A 142 0.74 -14.28 11.81
N THR A 143 1.04 -13.03 12.11
CA THR A 143 2.38 -12.59 12.51
C THR A 143 2.78 -13.18 13.86
N LYS A 144 1.88 -13.15 14.87
CA LYS A 144 2.13 -13.77 16.19
C LYS A 144 2.36 -15.28 16.09
N LYS A 145 1.63 -15.96 15.20
CA LYS A 145 1.78 -17.39 14.92
C LYS A 145 3.00 -17.71 14.04
N LYS A 146 3.79 -16.72 13.64
CA LYS A 146 4.95 -16.84 12.74
C LYS A 146 4.62 -17.41 11.35
N HIS A 147 3.36 -17.32 10.90
CA HIS A 147 2.95 -17.66 9.53
C HIS A 147 3.15 -16.53 8.55
N LEU A 148 3.22 -15.29 9.03
CA LEU A 148 3.44 -14.08 8.24
C LEU A 148 4.68 -13.36 8.76
N ASN A 149 5.67 -13.20 7.88
CA ASN A 149 6.85 -12.39 8.14
C ASN A 149 6.72 -11.03 7.44
N LEU A 150 6.89 -9.95 8.19
CA LEU A 150 6.81 -8.56 7.70
C LEU A 150 8.18 -7.85 7.73
N ASP A 151 9.29 -8.61 7.80
CA ASP A 151 10.65 -8.05 7.98
C ASP A 151 11.10 -7.20 6.78
N ASN A 152 10.64 -7.52 5.58
CA ASN A 152 11.08 -6.88 4.35
C ASN A 152 10.09 -5.82 3.82
N ILE A 153 9.14 -5.37 4.65
CA ILE A 153 8.18 -4.32 4.25
C ILE A 153 8.93 -3.04 3.88
N GLN A 154 8.69 -2.56 2.68
CA GLN A 154 9.22 -1.31 2.13
C GLN A 154 8.12 -0.25 1.92
N VAL A 155 6.87 -0.68 1.72
CA VAL A 155 5.71 0.20 1.59
C VAL A 155 4.65 -0.24 2.57
N PHE A 156 4.22 0.69 3.39
CA PHE A 156 3.14 0.50 4.34
C PHE A 156 2.04 1.51 4.08
N VAL A 157 0.82 1.03 3.91
CA VAL A 157 -0.36 1.86 3.65
C VAL A 157 -1.42 1.59 4.70
N ILE A 158 -2.04 2.65 5.18
CA ILE A 158 -3.22 2.61 6.02
C ILE A 158 -4.31 3.39 5.29
N ASP A 159 -5.32 2.67 4.83
CA ASP A 159 -6.50 3.32 4.23
C ASP A 159 -7.54 3.63 5.31
N GLU A 160 -8.19 4.79 5.21
CA GLU A 160 -9.14 5.32 6.19
C GLU A 160 -8.58 5.28 7.64
N CYS A 161 -7.41 5.89 7.83
CA CYS A 161 -6.68 5.85 9.10
C CYS A 161 -7.46 6.37 10.30
N ASP A 162 -8.36 7.33 10.11
CA ASP A 162 -9.29 7.85 11.12
C ASP A 162 -10.23 6.76 11.64
N LYS A 163 -10.84 5.99 10.76
CA LYS A 163 -11.67 4.84 11.13
C LYS A 163 -10.86 3.71 11.73
N MET A 164 -9.64 3.50 11.23
CA MET A 164 -8.72 2.51 11.76
C MET A 164 -8.36 2.79 13.22
N LEU A 165 -8.06 4.04 13.56
CA LEU A 165 -7.76 4.47 14.93
C LEU A 165 -8.94 4.28 15.88
N ASN A 166 -10.16 4.50 15.40
CA ASN A 166 -11.39 4.32 16.20
C ASN A 166 -11.75 2.85 16.40
N ALA A 167 -11.60 2.02 15.36
CA ALA A 167 -12.02 0.61 15.36
C ALA A 167 -11.09 -0.33 16.12
N LEU A 168 -9.78 -0.06 16.13
CA LEU A 168 -8.77 -1.00 16.64
C LEU A 168 -8.26 -0.68 18.05
N GLY A 169 -8.69 0.48 18.59
CA GLY A 169 -8.01 1.02 19.76
C GLY A 169 -6.57 1.43 19.43
N LYS A 170 -6.10 2.47 20.09
CA LYS A 170 -4.77 3.05 19.86
C LYS A 170 -3.63 2.01 19.95
N PHE A 171 -3.79 0.97 20.77
CA PHE A 171 -2.75 -0.04 21.02
C PHE A 171 -2.37 -0.89 19.80
N ILE A 172 -3.32 -1.36 18.99
CA ILE A 172 -3.02 -2.20 17.82
C ILE A 172 -2.38 -1.34 16.73
N PHE A 173 -2.86 -0.13 16.55
CA PHE A 173 -2.26 0.84 15.63
C PHE A 173 -0.81 1.14 16.01
N PHE A 174 -0.55 1.49 17.29
CA PHE A 174 0.81 1.72 17.79
C PHE A 174 1.70 0.48 17.65
N TYR A 175 1.16 -0.71 17.84
CA TYR A 175 1.92 -1.95 17.65
C TYR A 175 2.44 -2.07 16.22
N PHE A 176 1.61 -1.82 15.21
CA PHE A 176 2.04 -1.84 13.82
C PHE A 176 3.04 -0.72 13.51
N VAL A 177 2.79 0.48 14.01
CA VAL A 177 3.71 1.62 13.82
C VAL A 177 5.07 1.34 14.46
N ILE A 178 5.11 0.83 15.69
CA ILE A 178 6.35 0.48 16.39
C ILE A 178 7.07 -0.68 15.68
N LEU A 179 6.35 -1.73 15.28
CA LEU A 179 6.92 -2.89 14.58
C LEU A 179 7.59 -2.47 13.27
N LEU A 180 7.02 -1.48 12.59
CA LEU A 180 7.57 -0.92 11.36
C LEU A 180 8.66 0.14 11.63
N LYS A 181 8.48 1.02 12.63
CA LYS A 181 9.45 2.06 12.98
C LYS A 181 10.81 1.46 13.40
N ASN A 182 10.81 0.42 14.23
CA ASN A 182 12.04 -0.25 14.64
C ASN A 182 12.81 -0.89 13.47
N ARG A 183 12.15 -1.12 12.35
CA ARG A 183 12.74 -1.66 11.11
C ARG A 183 13.15 -0.57 10.12
N TYR A 184 12.45 0.57 10.11
CA TYR A 184 12.86 1.74 9.34
C TYR A 184 14.06 2.45 9.98
N ALA A 185 14.14 2.52 11.31
CA ALA A 185 15.27 3.12 12.02
C ALA A 185 16.61 2.41 11.75
N SER A 186 16.60 1.10 11.52
CA SER A 186 17.81 0.36 11.14
C SER A 186 18.26 0.56 9.68
N ARG A 187 17.46 1.26 8.86
CA ARG A 187 17.72 1.53 7.43
C ARG A 187 17.89 3.02 7.09
N CYS A 188 17.59 3.94 8.01
CA CYS A 188 17.90 5.35 7.87
C CYS A 188 19.29 5.65 8.43
N PRO A 189 20.18 6.34 7.68
CA PRO A 189 21.36 6.93 8.28
C PRO A 189 20.95 7.96 9.34
N GLU A 190 21.75 8.07 10.39
CA GLU A 190 21.56 8.80 11.66
C GLU A 190 21.33 10.33 11.55
N ASN A 191 20.28 10.80 10.90
CA ASN A 191 19.97 12.24 10.81
C ASN A 191 18.48 12.57 11.02
N PHE A 192 17.75 11.79 11.82
CA PHE A 192 16.47 12.26 12.35
C PHE A 192 16.67 12.67 13.81
N GLN A 193 17.20 13.90 14.01
CA GLN A 193 17.13 14.54 15.31
C GLN A 193 15.67 14.84 15.64
N GLU A 194 15.28 14.39 16.82
CA GLU A 194 14.05 14.77 17.51
C GLU A 194 13.96 16.30 17.62
N ASN A 195 13.16 16.91 16.78
CA ASN A 195 12.67 18.26 17.01
C ASN A 195 11.21 18.30 16.55
N SER A 196 10.35 18.09 17.49
CA SER A 196 9.11 18.85 17.81
C SER A 196 8.08 17.97 18.48
N LEU A 197 8.01 18.18 19.77
CA LEU A 197 6.77 18.04 20.56
C LEU A 197 5.76 19.10 20.15
#